data_cf13c9bd2e53d4c283f3a7524d95241a
#
_entry.id   cf13c9bd2e53d4c283f3a7524d95241a
#
_cell.length_a   1.000
_cell.length_b   1.000
_cell.length_c   1.000
_cell.angle_alpha   90.00
_cell.angle_beta   90.00
_cell.angle_gamma   90.00
#
_symmetry.space_group_name_H-M   'P 1'
#
loop_
_entity.id
_entity.type
_entity.pdbx_description
1 polymer ?
#
loop_
_entity_poly.entity_id
_entity_poly.type
_entity_poly.pdbx_seq_one_letter_code
_entity_poly.pdbx_strand_id
1 'polypeptide(L)'
;GRFGKYFGCTSDACSNTRKLLRNGEAAPPKIDPVPMPELRCAKVEDHYILRDGAAGLFLAASQFPKHRETRAPFVDELIPHQVELDPKYHFLLDAPVTDDASNRTQIRFSRKAKEQYLMTEIDGKATGWKAFFEKGIWVSGGSGKLTPKKKKVKAKAKSKANRS
;
A
#
# COMPACT_ATOMS: atom_id res chain seq x y z
N GLY A 1 14.61 -0.64 21.52
CA GLY A 1 14.82 0.63 20.84
C GLY A 1 13.57 1.54 20.93
N ARG A 2 13.68 2.79 20.49
CA ARG A 2 12.59 3.81 20.53
C ARG A 2 11.30 3.33 19.83
N PHE A 3 11.41 2.43 18.88
CA PHE A 3 10.27 1.90 18.09
C PHE A 3 9.90 0.46 18.45
N GLY A 4 10.29 -0.02 19.61
CA GLY A 4 10.01 -1.35 20.12
C GLY A 4 11.24 -2.27 20.16
N LYS A 5 10.98 -3.56 20.47
CA LYS A 5 12.02 -4.59 20.52
C LYS A 5 12.40 -5.03 19.10
N TYR A 6 13.68 -5.35 18.92
CA TYR A 6 14.22 -5.85 17.66
C TYR A 6 15.37 -6.84 17.90
N PHE A 7 15.61 -7.70 16.93
CA PHE A 7 16.82 -8.51 16.85
C PHE A 7 17.88 -7.73 16.10
N GLY A 8 19.09 -7.67 16.64
CA GLY A 8 20.27 -7.14 15.97
C GLY A 8 21.24 -8.26 15.63
N CYS A 9 21.96 -8.13 14.53
CA CYS A 9 23.08 -9.02 14.25
C CYS A 9 24.18 -8.76 15.30
N THR A 10 24.81 -9.84 15.78
CA THR A 10 25.91 -9.75 16.78
C THR A 10 27.28 -9.54 16.16
N SER A 11 27.38 -9.56 14.83
CA SER A 11 28.61 -9.28 14.10
C SER A 11 28.83 -7.79 13.95
N ASP A 12 30.02 -7.30 14.31
CA ASP A 12 30.40 -5.89 14.20
C ASP A 12 30.39 -5.35 12.78
N ALA A 13 30.54 -6.23 11.79
CA ALA A 13 30.46 -5.89 10.36
C ALA A 13 29.03 -5.87 9.80
N CYS A 14 28.02 -6.18 10.63
CA CYS A 14 26.65 -6.34 10.17
C CYS A 14 25.68 -5.42 10.93
N SER A 15 25.11 -4.45 10.25
CA SER A 15 24.08 -3.55 10.80
C SER A 15 22.64 -4.07 10.64
N ASN A 16 22.46 -5.34 10.29
CA ASN A 16 21.13 -5.89 10.01
C ASN A 16 20.30 -6.01 11.28
N THR A 17 19.09 -5.49 11.23
CA THR A 17 18.12 -5.55 12.32
C THR A 17 16.76 -6.03 11.83
N ARG A 18 16.07 -6.83 12.66
CA ARG A 18 14.71 -7.29 12.39
C ARG A 18 13.81 -6.96 13.58
N LYS A 19 12.63 -6.45 13.32
CA LYS A 19 11.65 -6.17 14.36
C LYS A 19 11.20 -7.48 15.00
N LEU A 20 11.07 -7.50 16.33
CA LEU A 20 10.43 -8.58 17.06
C LEU A 20 8.91 -8.45 16.94
N LEU A 21 8.26 -9.46 16.41
CA LEU A 21 6.80 -9.56 16.32
C LEU A 21 6.19 -9.92 17.67
N ARG A 22 4.89 -9.71 17.82
CA ARG A 22 4.16 -10.02 19.08
C ARG A 22 4.16 -11.52 19.42
N ASN A 23 4.27 -12.38 18.42
CA ASN A 23 4.39 -13.83 18.59
C ASN A 23 5.81 -14.32 18.99
N GLY A 24 6.75 -13.38 19.17
CA GLY A 24 8.14 -13.71 19.53
C GLY A 24 9.06 -14.02 18.36
N GLU A 25 8.56 -13.98 17.13
CA GLU A 25 9.35 -14.25 15.93
C GLU A 25 9.99 -12.98 15.37
N ALA A 26 11.08 -13.17 14.61
CA ALA A 26 11.67 -12.10 13.84
C ALA A 26 10.78 -11.74 12.64
N ALA A 27 10.57 -10.46 12.41
CA ALA A 27 9.91 -10.01 11.17
C ALA A 27 10.67 -10.55 9.93
N PRO A 28 9.97 -10.80 8.81
CA PRO A 28 10.62 -11.21 7.57
C PRO A 28 11.72 -10.23 7.17
N PRO A 29 12.73 -10.67 6.41
CA PRO A 29 13.72 -9.76 5.85
C PRO A 29 13.06 -8.62 5.09
N LYS A 30 13.67 -7.45 5.14
CA LYS A 30 13.25 -6.36 4.26
C LYS A 30 13.55 -6.77 2.81
N ILE A 31 12.62 -6.50 1.93
CA ILE A 31 12.81 -6.66 0.49
C ILE A 31 13.73 -5.56 0.00
N ASP A 32 14.70 -5.93 -0.85
CA ASP A 32 15.57 -4.95 -1.48
C ASP A 32 14.76 -4.02 -2.39
N PRO A 33 15.06 -2.72 -2.39
CA PRO A 33 14.41 -1.78 -3.27
C PRO A 33 14.70 -2.11 -4.74
N VAL A 34 13.69 -2.02 -5.62
CA VAL A 34 13.85 -2.21 -7.06
C VAL A 34 14.07 -0.83 -7.71
N PRO A 35 15.23 -0.58 -8.34
CA PRO A 35 15.48 0.68 -9.05
C PRO A 35 14.59 0.78 -10.30
N MET A 36 14.00 1.96 -10.50
CA MET A 36 13.17 2.29 -11.68
C MET A 36 13.68 3.58 -12.31
N PRO A 37 14.85 3.55 -12.97
CA PRO A 37 15.50 4.76 -13.50
C PRO A 37 14.70 5.43 -14.61
N GLU A 38 13.81 4.72 -15.28
CA GLU A 38 12.89 5.26 -16.28
C GLU A 38 11.81 6.15 -15.67
N LEU A 39 11.51 5.98 -14.38
CA LEU A 39 10.47 6.74 -13.68
C LEU A 39 11.08 7.97 -12.99
N ARG A 40 11.00 9.12 -13.65
CA ARG A 40 11.48 10.39 -13.09
C ARG A 40 10.53 10.93 -12.01
N CYS A 41 11.13 11.48 -10.96
CA CYS A 41 10.38 12.22 -9.94
C CYS A 41 9.81 13.52 -10.54
N ALA A 42 8.63 13.94 -10.05
CA ALA A 42 7.95 15.12 -10.55
C ALA A 42 8.44 16.43 -9.90
N LYS A 43 8.95 16.35 -8.67
CA LYS A 43 9.27 17.52 -7.83
C LYS A 43 10.77 17.69 -7.59
N VAL A 44 11.56 16.64 -7.79
CA VAL A 44 13.01 16.64 -7.54
C VAL A 44 13.73 16.00 -8.71
N GLU A 45 14.96 16.41 -8.97
CA GLU A 45 15.84 15.79 -9.99
C GLU A 45 16.35 14.44 -9.48
N ASP A 46 15.49 13.42 -9.56
CA ASP A 46 15.77 12.07 -9.10
C ASP A 46 14.92 11.08 -9.89
N HIS A 47 15.11 9.80 -9.66
CA HIS A 47 14.26 8.74 -10.17
C HIS A 47 13.61 7.98 -9.02
N TYR A 48 12.56 7.24 -9.32
CA TYR A 48 11.91 6.41 -8.31
C TYR A 48 12.62 5.07 -8.12
N ILE A 49 12.49 4.57 -6.91
CA ILE A 49 12.76 3.18 -6.55
C ILE A 49 11.50 2.59 -5.91
N LEU A 50 11.18 1.35 -6.24
CA LEU A 50 10.08 0.63 -5.62
C LEU A 50 10.53 0.09 -4.26
N ARG A 51 9.76 0.36 -3.24
CA ARG A 51 10.02 -0.07 -1.86
C ARG A 51 8.80 -0.78 -1.28
N ASP A 52 9.08 -1.72 -0.40
CA ASP A 52 8.07 -2.35 0.45
C ASP A 52 8.09 -1.71 1.84
N GLY A 53 6.95 -1.21 2.28
CA GLY A 53 6.78 -0.55 3.56
C GLY A 53 5.61 -1.10 4.37
N ALA A 54 5.41 -0.53 5.55
CA ALA A 54 4.30 -0.92 6.43
C ALA A 54 2.91 -0.72 5.81
N ALA A 55 2.82 0.11 4.78
CA ALA A 55 1.60 0.36 4.00
C ALA A 55 1.69 -0.21 2.58
N GLY A 56 2.37 -1.35 2.40
CA GLY A 56 2.53 -2.02 1.12
C GLY A 56 3.56 -1.38 0.21
N LEU A 57 3.48 -1.69 -1.09
CA LEU A 57 4.38 -1.16 -2.11
C LEU A 57 4.17 0.34 -2.33
N PHE A 58 5.27 1.06 -2.47
CA PHE A 58 5.27 2.48 -2.84
C PHE A 58 6.55 2.85 -3.61
N LEU A 59 6.45 3.88 -4.41
CA LEU A 59 7.59 4.49 -5.07
C LEU A 59 8.13 5.63 -4.20
N ALA A 60 9.43 5.67 -4.03
CA ALA A 60 10.14 6.75 -3.35
C ALA A 60 11.29 7.24 -4.22
N ALA A 61 11.65 8.53 -4.11
CA ALA A 61 12.85 9.05 -4.73
C ALA A 61 14.09 8.24 -4.28
N SER A 62 15.06 8.01 -5.19
CA SER A 62 16.20 7.14 -4.91
C SER A 62 17.03 7.62 -3.73
N GLN A 63 17.10 8.94 -3.52
CA GLN A 63 17.81 9.57 -2.41
C GLN A 63 16.92 9.79 -1.16
N PHE A 64 15.84 9.02 -1.02
CA PHE A 64 15.04 9.08 0.20
C PHE A 64 15.89 8.69 1.43
N PRO A 65 15.85 9.42 2.55
CA PRO A 65 14.90 10.48 2.95
C PRO A 65 15.31 11.92 2.60
N LYS A 66 16.43 12.13 1.91
CA LYS A 66 16.85 13.47 1.45
C LYS A 66 15.81 14.07 0.51
N HIS A 67 15.44 13.33 -0.51
CA HIS A 67 14.30 13.62 -1.37
C HIS A 67 13.08 12.83 -0.89
N ARG A 68 12.04 13.53 -0.46
CA ARG A 68 10.86 12.91 0.19
C ARG A 68 9.67 12.71 -0.74
N GLU A 69 9.90 12.74 -2.04
CA GLU A 69 8.84 12.47 -3.00
C GLU A 69 8.48 10.99 -3.00
N THR A 70 7.21 10.71 -2.81
CA THR A 70 6.66 9.35 -2.80
C THR A 70 5.30 9.32 -3.49
N ARG A 71 4.98 8.21 -4.15
CA ARG A 71 3.66 7.95 -4.72
C ARG A 71 3.33 6.48 -4.76
N ALA A 72 2.07 6.16 -5.03
CA ALA A 72 1.66 4.80 -5.32
C ALA A 72 2.19 4.38 -6.71
N PRO A 73 2.63 3.12 -6.90
CA PRO A 73 2.97 2.59 -8.20
C PRO A 73 1.71 2.30 -9.00
N PHE A 74 1.81 2.43 -10.33
CA PHE A 74 0.83 1.87 -11.25
C PHE A 74 1.18 0.42 -11.59
N VAL A 75 0.18 -0.36 -12.00
CA VAL A 75 0.39 -1.78 -12.34
C VAL A 75 1.35 -1.93 -13.52
N ASP A 76 1.19 -1.13 -14.57
CA ASP A 76 2.04 -1.15 -15.76
C ASP A 76 3.51 -0.81 -15.48
N GLU A 77 3.80 -0.08 -14.41
CA GLU A 77 5.17 0.22 -13.99
C GLU A 77 5.90 -0.97 -13.37
N LEU A 78 5.18 -1.97 -12.87
CA LEU A 78 5.78 -3.19 -12.31
C LEU A 78 6.14 -4.24 -13.37
N ILE A 79 5.45 -4.25 -14.50
CA ILE A 79 5.59 -5.28 -15.54
C ILE A 79 7.03 -5.39 -16.06
N PRO A 80 7.75 -4.29 -16.39
CA PRO A 80 9.13 -4.37 -16.85
C PRO A 80 10.09 -4.94 -15.79
N HIS A 81 9.74 -4.85 -14.51
CA HIS A 81 10.57 -5.24 -13.37
C HIS A 81 10.13 -6.56 -12.72
N GLN A 82 9.42 -7.41 -13.45
CA GLN A 82 8.92 -8.68 -12.93
C GLN A 82 10.01 -9.59 -12.35
N VAL A 83 11.23 -9.52 -12.89
CA VAL A 83 12.36 -10.35 -12.45
C VAL A 83 12.92 -9.89 -11.11
N GLU A 84 12.98 -8.57 -10.88
CA GLU A 84 13.46 -7.96 -9.64
C GLU A 84 12.38 -7.92 -8.56
N LEU A 85 11.11 -8.06 -8.95
CA LEU A 85 9.98 -8.00 -8.02
C LEU A 85 9.93 -9.25 -7.14
N ASP A 86 9.80 -9.06 -5.83
CA ASP A 86 9.66 -10.17 -4.91
C ASP A 86 8.46 -11.06 -5.29
N PRO A 87 8.63 -12.40 -5.28
CA PRO A 87 7.58 -13.36 -5.68
C PRO A 87 6.23 -13.17 -4.98
N LYS A 88 6.23 -12.67 -3.75
CA LYS A 88 4.98 -12.38 -3.02
C LYS A 88 4.11 -11.32 -3.68
N TYR A 89 4.68 -10.51 -4.60
CA TYR A 89 3.98 -9.47 -5.33
C TYR A 89 3.70 -9.84 -6.79
N HIS A 90 4.08 -11.03 -7.25
CA HIS A 90 3.84 -11.46 -8.63
C HIS A 90 2.35 -11.48 -9.00
N PHE A 91 1.45 -11.68 -8.04
CA PHE A 91 0.01 -11.56 -8.27
C PHE A 91 -0.44 -10.18 -8.76
N LEU A 92 0.38 -9.14 -8.56
CA LEU A 92 0.13 -7.80 -9.09
C LEU A 92 0.43 -7.68 -10.58
N LEU A 93 1.22 -8.60 -11.15
CA LEU A 93 1.56 -8.60 -12.58
C LEU A 93 0.38 -9.05 -13.44
N ASP A 94 -0.52 -9.87 -12.87
CA ASP A 94 -1.76 -10.32 -13.52
C ASP A 94 -2.93 -9.36 -13.28
N ALA A 95 -2.66 -8.21 -12.66
CA ALA A 95 -3.67 -7.23 -12.33
C ALA A 95 -4.09 -6.42 -13.56
N PRO A 96 -5.36 -5.96 -13.63
CA PRO A 96 -5.79 -5.08 -14.71
C PRO A 96 -5.01 -3.78 -14.71
N VAL A 97 -4.39 -3.46 -15.83
CA VAL A 97 -3.56 -2.24 -16.01
C VAL A 97 -4.42 -0.98 -16.09
N THR A 98 -5.65 -1.13 -16.58
CA THR A 98 -6.63 -0.05 -16.69
C THR A 98 -7.99 -0.50 -16.17
N ASP A 99 -8.83 0.48 -15.82
CA ASP A 99 -10.26 0.25 -15.58
C ASP A 99 -11.06 0.22 -16.90
N ASP A 100 -12.37 0.04 -16.79
CA ASP A 100 -13.29 -0.02 -17.95
C ASP A 100 -13.34 1.30 -18.76
N ALA A 101 -12.90 2.40 -18.18
CA ALA A 101 -12.79 3.71 -18.80
C ALA A 101 -11.36 4.05 -19.28
N SER A 102 -10.46 3.06 -19.33
CA SER A 102 -9.05 3.19 -19.72
C SER A 102 -8.20 4.08 -18.80
N ASN A 103 -8.62 4.29 -17.56
CA ASN A 103 -7.78 4.95 -16.56
C ASN A 103 -6.77 3.97 -15.98
N ARG A 104 -5.52 4.39 -15.81
CA ARG A 104 -4.45 3.55 -15.24
C ARG A 104 -4.76 3.17 -13.80
N THR A 105 -4.52 1.92 -13.46
CA THR A 105 -4.76 1.39 -12.12
C THR A 105 -3.57 1.60 -11.22
N GLN A 106 -3.81 2.14 -10.03
CA GLN A 106 -2.83 2.32 -8.97
C GLN A 106 -2.93 1.23 -7.94
N ILE A 107 -1.78 0.78 -7.45
CA ILE A 107 -1.68 -0.20 -6.37
C ILE A 107 -1.73 0.55 -5.03
N ARG A 108 -2.69 0.19 -4.19
CA ARG A 108 -2.88 0.76 -2.85
C ARG A 108 -2.91 -0.35 -1.80
N PHE A 109 -2.77 0.01 -0.55
CA PHE A 109 -2.81 -0.91 0.57
C PHE A 109 -3.93 -0.56 1.54
N SER A 110 -4.76 -1.53 1.83
CA SER A 110 -5.81 -1.42 2.84
C SER A 110 -5.25 -1.79 4.22
N ARG A 111 -5.06 -0.81 5.08
CA ARG A 111 -4.61 -1.06 6.47
C ARG A 111 -5.59 -1.91 7.27
N LYS A 112 -6.86 -1.87 6.92
CA LYS A 112 -7.91 -2.64 7.59
C LYS A 112 -7.90 -4.10 7.18
N ALA A 113 -7.87 -4.37 5.88
CA ALA A 113 -7.82 -5.72 5.32
C ALA A 113 -6.42 -6.33 5.34
N LYS A 114 -5.35 -5.49 5.47
CA LYS A 114 -3.94 -5.89 5.34
C LYS A 114 -3.58 -6.43 3.95
N GLU A 115 -4.26 -5.95 2.93
CA GLU A 115 -4.17 -6.43 1.56
C GLU A 115 -3.92 -5.30 0.57
N GLN A 116 -3.25 -5.63 -0.53
CA GLN A 116 -3.12 -4.76 -1.69
C GLN A 116 -4.45 -4.77 -2.46
N TYR A 117 -4.85 -3.63 -2.98
CA TYR A 117 -6.00 -3.48 -3.87
C TYR A 117 -5.68 -2.44 -4.94
N LEU A 118 -6.47 -2.44 -6.01
CA LEU A 118 -6.34 -1.48 -7.09
C LEU A 118 -7.43 -0.41 -7.00
N MET A 119 -7.08 0.77 -7.44
CA MET A 119 -8.02 1.87 -7.65
C MET A 119 -7.57 2.74 -8.81
N THR A 120 -8.49 3.56 -9.30
CA THR A 120 -8.19 4.56 -10.33
C THR A 120 -8.50 5.97 -9.84
N GLU A 121 -7.71 6.92 -10.31
CA GLU A 121 -7.84 8.35 -10.01
C GLU A 121 -7.80 9.17 -11.30
N ILE A 122 -8.60 10.24 -11.33
CA ILE A 122 -8.55 11.27 -12.37
C ILE A 122 -8.34 12.61 -11.65
N ASP A 123 -7.30 13.34 -12.04
CA ASP A 123 -6.93 14.64 -11.44
C ASP A 123 -6.81 14.59 -9.90
N GLY A 124 -6.25 13.48 -9.38
CA GLY A 124 -6.07 13.27 -7.94
C GLY A 124 -7.36 12.91 -7.18
N LYS A 125 -8.46 12.67 -7.88
CA LYS A 125 -9.73 12.24 -7.30
C LYS A 125 -10.03 10.79 -7.66
N ALA A 126 -10.35 9.97 -6.65
CA ALA A 126 -10.74 8.59 -6.86
C ALA A 126 -12.00 8.50 -7.72
N THR A 127 -11.97 7.67 -8.77
CA THR A 127 -13.14 7.44 -9.66
C THR A 127 -14.23 6.62 -8.98
N GLY A 128 -13.88 5.88 -7.91
CA GLY A 128 -14.76 4.91 -7.25
C GLY A 128 -14.54 3.48 -7.73
N TRP A 129 -13.87 3.28 -8.87
CA TRP A 129 -13.50 1.95 -9.33
C TRP A 129 -12.44 1.33 -8.41
N LYS A 130 -12.60 0.05 -8.08
CA LYS A 130 -11.65 -0.74 -7.29
C LYS A 130 -11.64 -2.17 -7.77
N ALA A 131 -10.48 -2.82 -7.61
CA ALA A 131 -10.37 -4.26 -7.81
C ALA A 131 -9.61 -4.88 -6.62
N PHE A 132 -10.01 -6.09 -6.26
CA PHE A 132 -9.45 -6.87 -5.16
C PHE A 132 -8.98 -8.22 -5.67
N PHE A 133 -7.93 -8.73 -5.08
CA PHE A 133 -7.44 -10.07 -5.39
C PHE A 133 -8.13 -11.08 -4.49
N GLU A 134 -9.01 -11.89 -5.07
CA GLU A 134 -9.80 -12.88 -4.34
C GLU A 134 -9.67 -14.25 -5.02
N LYS A 135 -9.32 -15.29 -4.24
CA LYS A 135 -9.23 -16.67 -4.73
C LYS A 135 -8.36 -16.86 -5.98
N GLY A 136 -7.27 -16.09 -6.10
CA GLY A 136 -6.32 -16.19 -7.22
C GLY A 136 -6.68 -15.38 -8.47
N ILE A 137 -7.72 -14.57 -8.43
CA ILE A 137 -8.14 -13.69 -9.54
C ILE A 137 -8.40 -12.27 -9.06
N TRP A 138 -8.28 -11.31 -9.97
CA TRP A 138 -8.68 -9.94 -9.75
C TRP A 138 -10.16 -9.75 -10.05
N VAL A 139 -10.90 -9.21 -9.07
CA VAL A 139 -12.33 -8.92 -9.18
C VAL A 139 -12.55 -7.42 -9.06
N SER A 140 -13.05 -6.79 -10.13
CA SER A 140 -13.46 -5.40 -10.15
C SER A 140 -14.86 -5.23 -9.54
N GLY A 141 -15.08 -4.12 -8.82
CA GLY A 141 -16.39 -3.82 -8.25
C GLY A 141 -16.76 -4.65 -7.01
N GLY A 142 -15.92 -5.59 -6.58
CA GLY A 142 -16.08 -6.28 -5.32
C GLY A 142 -15.87 -5.33 -4.15
N SER A 143 -16.87 -5.13 -3.30
CA SER A 143 -16.66 -4.55 -1.98
C SER A 143 -15.89 -5.58 -1.15
N GLY A 144 -14.58 -5.60 -1.26
CA GLY A 144 -13.77 -6.27 -0.24
C GLY A 144 -14.33 -5.81 1.10
N LYS A 145 -14.74 -6.71 1.96
CA LYS A 145 -15.54 -6.51 3.18
C LYS A 145 -15.22 -5.23 3.96
N LEU A 146 -15.57 -4.10 3.39
CA LEU A 146 -15.77 -2.86 4.11
C LEU A 146 -17.14 -3.04 4.80
N THR A 147 -17.12 -3.64 5.99
CA THR A 147 -18.33 -3.64 6.82
C THR A 147 -18.88 -2.23 6.83
N PRO A 148 -20.16 -2.03 6.46
CA PRO A 148 -20.75 -0.71 6.42
C PRO A 148 -20.61 -0.08 7.81
N LYS A 149 -20.09 1.13 7.89
CA LYS A 149 -20.14 1.92 9.11
C LYS A 149 -21.61 2.02 9.50
N LYS A 150 -22.03 1.32 10.54
CA LYS A 150 -23.31 1.56 11.17
C LYS A 150 -23.35 3.04 11.53
N LYS A 151 -24.13 3.84 10.79
CA LYS A 151 -24.47 5.19 11.18
C LYS A 151 -25.13 5.07 12.55
N LYS A 152 -24.46 5.54 13.60
CA LYS A 152 -25.10 5.78 14.89
C LYS A 152 -26.18 6.84 14.65
N VAL A 153 -27.41 6.43 14.52
CA VAL A 153 -28.57 7.31 14.59
C VAL A 153 -28.59 7.82 16.02
N LYS A 154 -28.23 9.08 16.22
CA LYS A 154 -28.47 9.77 17.48
C LYS A 154 -29.96 9.89 17.63
N ALA A 155 -30.55 9.05 18.47
CA ALA A 155 -31.91 9.25 18.93
C ALA A 155 -31.97 10.57 19.69
N LYS A 156 -32.65 11.56 19.13
CA LYS A 156 -33.04 12.79 19.83
C LYS A 156 -34.11 12.38 20.84
N ALA A 157 -33.74 12.31 22.11
CA ALA A 157 -34.72 12.25 23.20
C ALA A 157 -35.50 13.57 23.18
N LYS A 158 -36.78 13.49 22.82
CA LYS A 158 -37.75 14.55 23.05
C LYS A 158 -38.15 14.48 24.51
N SER A 159 -37.64 15.40 25.33
CA SER A 159 -38.21 15.67 26.64
C SER A 159 -39.54 16.40 26.43
N LYS A 160 -40.64 15.71 26.67
CA LYS A 160 -41.94 16.35 26.91
C LYS A 160 -41.94 16.84 28.35
N ALA A 161 -41.82 18.13 28.54
CA ALA A 161 -42.26 18.75 29.77
C ALA A 161 -43.81 18.78 29.78
N ASN A 162 -44.38 18.03 30.69
CA ASN A 162 -45.79 18.15 31.00
C ASN A 162 -45.92 19.12 32.17
N ARG A 163 -46.59 20.22 31.97
CA ARG A 163 -46.96 21.18 32.99
C ARG A 163 -48.47 21.25 33.03
N SER A 164 -49.03 20.74 34.08
CA SER A 164 -50.37 21.04 34.56
C SER A 164 -50.29 22.10 35.61
#